data_2be2c619bfb5d2cb0431cf31b8cfd408
#
_entry.id   2be2c619bfb5d2cb0431cf31b8cfd408
#
_cell.length_a   1.000
_cell.length_b   1.000
_cell.length_c   1.000
_cell.angle_alpha   90.00
_cell.angle_beta   90.00
_cell.angle_gamma   90.00
#
_symmetry.space_group_name_H-M   'P 1'
#
loop_
_entity.id
_entity.type
_entity.pdbx_description
1 polymer ?
#
loop_
_entity_poly.entity_id
_entity_poly.type
_entity_poly.pdbx_seq_one_letter_code
_entity_poly.pdbx_strand_id
1 'polypeptide(L)'
;AAGHAMAGFAQVFVDAARTLAYQTDLLRDALGNVSQVVRFGAEIGEDQIASATGYGMLDARTGALVENPADLMEYVLALAGVSAPPPFGGSARSIVIRVNPERLRAYSIPPDEVVTALTAGNTVSPSGNLHIGDSYPSVPTNAMVKDIQELGEIPIRTGVGPTVYLRDLGTVEDSADITTGYALVNGRRAVYILATKRADASTMSVIDEIKSALPKMQAELPDDIRVSFEFDQSPYVTRAIESLLTEGILGAILTGLMVLLFLRDWRSALVVVLNIPLAIMAAIVGLWISGNTINLMTLGGLALAVGILVDEATVEIENIHTQMHHTDSVAWAVRLGNSQTAIPRLLAMLCILAVFVPSFFMEGAARGLFVPLSLAVGFSMIASYILSSTFVPVVAT
;
A
#
# COMPACT_ATOMS: atom_id res chain seq x y z
N ALA A 1 -17.70 -6.72 0.37
CA ALA A 1 -17.94 -5.83 1.51
C ALA A 1 -16.66 -5.09 1.96
N ALA A 2 -15.54 -5.78 2.12
CA ALA A 2 -14.29 -5.10 2.50
C ALA A 2 -13.73 -4.24 1.36
N GLY A 3 -13.88 -4.64 0.12
CA GLY A 3 -13.52 -3.82 -1.03
C GLY A 3 -14.35 -2.53 -1.13
N HIS A 4 -15.63 -2.59 -0.76
CA HIS A 4 -16.48 -1.41 -0.69
C HIS A 4 -16.21 -0.56 0.56
N ALA A 5 -15.85 -1.16 1.68
CA ALA A 5 -15.44 -0.41 2.87
C ALA A 5 -14.07 0.28 2.65
N MET A 6 -13.12 -0.39 2.02
CA MET A 6 -11.84 0.23 1.65
C MET A 6 -12.01 1.30 0.57
N ALA A 7 -12.88 1.09 -0.40
CA ALA A 7 -13.21 2.12 -1.37
C ALA A 7 -13.96 3.30 -0.72
N GLY A 8 -14.84 3.03 0.23
CA GLY A 8 -15.53 4.06 1.02
C GLY A 8 -14.55 4.84 1.92
N PHE A 9 -13.60 4.16 2.55
CA PHE A 9 -12.53 4.83 3.29
C PHE A 9 -11.63 5.65 2.37
N ALA A 10 -11.22 5.09 1.24
CA ALA A 10 -10.44 5.83 0.25
C ALA A 10 -11.21 7.06 -0.24
N GLN A 11 -12.51 6.95 -0.47
CA GLN A 11 -13.34 8.08 -0.90
C GLN A 11 -13.47 9.16 0.16
N VAL A 12 -13.63 8.78 1.44
CA VAL A 12 -13.65 9.73 2.56
C VAL A 12 -12.31 10.46 2.70
N PHE A 13 -11.20 9.76 2.52
CA PHE A 13 -9.87 10.38 2.53
C PHE A 13 -9.63 11.26 1.30
N VAL A 14 -10.12 10.86 0.15
CA VAL A 14 -10.11 11.65 -1.08
C VAL A 14 -10.87 12.96 -0.87
N ASP A 15 -12.04 12.91 -0.28
CA ASP A 15 -12.86 14.10 -0.02
C ASP A 15 -12.26 14.99 1.08
N ALA A 16 -11.68 14.41 2.11
CA ALA A 16 -10.95 15.15 3.14
C ALA A 16 -9.69 15.83 2.59
N ALA A 17 -8.92 15.12 1.76
CA ALA A 17 -7.75 15.69 1.11
C ALA A 17 -8.12 16.78 0.10
N ARG A 18 -9.22 16.63 -0.64
CA ARG A 18 -9.77 17.69 -1.51
C ARG A 18 -10.13 18.94 -0.72
N THR A 19 -10.79 18.76 0.42
CA THR A 19 -11.17 19.87 1.30
C THR A 19 -9.94 20.57 1.86
N LEU A 20 -8.95 19.80 2.30
CA LEU A 20 -7.69 20.32 2.82
C LEU A 20 -6.89 21.08 1.76
N ALA A 21 -6.82 20.53 0.56
CA ALA A 21 -6.13 21.18 -0.55
C ALA A 21 -6.81 22.45 -1.00
N TYR A 22 -8.12 22.44 -1.07
CA TYR A 22 -8.89 23.64 -1.39
C TYR A 22 -8.67 24.75 -0.34
N GLN A 23 -8.66 24.39 0.94
CA GLN A 23 -8.35 25.33 2.01
C GLN A 23 -6.90 25.84 1.95
N THR A 24 -5.96 25.00 1.61
CA THR A 24 -4.55 25.36 1.45
C THR A 24 -4.36 26.30 0.25
N ASP A 25 -5.06 26.07 -0.82
CA ASP A 25 -5.11 26.93 -1.97
C ASP A 25 -5.60 28.33 -1.63
N LEU A 26 -6.73 28.42 -0.97
CA LEU A 26 -7.30 29.68 -0.54
C LEU A 26 -6.36 30.44 0.39
N LEU A 27 -5.72 29.76 1.32
CA LEU A 27 -4.78 30.35 2.25
C LEU A 27 -3.54 30.93 1.57
N ARG A 28 -3.05 30.23 0.57
CA ARG A 28 -1.86 30.66 -0.16
C ARG A 28 -2.11 31.85 -1.04
N ASP A 29 -3.20 31.84 -1.76
CA ASP A 29 -3.61 33.00 -2.54
C ASP A 29 -3.87 34.20 -1.66
N ALA A 30 -4.41 34.00 -0.46
CA ALA A 30 -4.58 35.05 0.54
C ALA A 30 -3.26 35.66 1.03
N LEU A 31 -2.23 34.84 1.16
CA LEU A 31 -0.89 35.29 1.59
C LEU A 31 -0.03 35.85 0.43
N GLY A 32 -0.46 35.67 -0.80
CA GLY A 32 0.25 36.18 -1.98
C GLY A 32 1.61 35.56 -2.26
N ASN A 33 2.00 34.56 -1.48
CA ASN A 33 3.33 33.94 -1.53
C ASN A 33 3.40 32.65 -2.32
N VAL A 34 2.36 32.34 -3.08
CA VAL A 34 2.33 31.06 -3.75
C VAL A 34 2.26 31.22 -5.23
N SER A 35 3.29 30.78 -5.86
CA SER A 35 3.37 30.71 -7.31
C SER A 35 2.61 29.51 -7.88
N GLN A 36 2.32 28.51 -7.07
CA GLN A 36 1.64 27.32 -7.51
C GLN A 36 0.88 26.65 -6.42
N VAL A 37 -0.33 26.46 -6.72
CA VAL A 37 -1.28 25.77 -5.92
C VAL A 37 -1.44 24.41 -6.52
N VAL A 38 -1.30 23.48 -5.65
CA VAL A 38 -1.62 22.18 -5.95
C VAL A 38 -3.10 22.04 -6.03
N ARG A 39 -3.57 21.72 -7.15
CA ARG A 39 -4.93 21.45 -7.36
C ARG A 39 -5.16 19.99 -7.31
N PHE A 40 -5.98 19.62 -6.48
CA PHE A 40 -6.67 18.41 -6.72
C PHE A 40 -7.76 18.76 -7.73
N GLY A 41 -7.68 18.28 -8.89
CA GLY A 41 -8.77 18.34 -9.84
C GLY A 41 -10.02 17.70 -9.26
N ALA A 42 -11.07 17.61 -10.03
CA ALA A 42 -12.30 16.93 -9.63
C ALA A 42 -12.01 15.49 -9.15
N GLU A 43 -10.89 15.02 -9.54
CA GLU A 43 -10.21 13.85 -9.03
C GLU A 43 -9.00 14.39 -8.36
N ILE A 44 -8.66 13.87 -7.23
CA ILE A 44 -7.36 14.10 -6.65
C ILE A 44 -6.41 13.52 -7.67
N GLY A 45 -6.12 14.35 -8.58
CA GLY A 45 -5.33 13.97 -9.65
C GLY A 45 -3.96 14.35 -9.38
N GLU A 46 -3.61 15.20 -9.98
CA GLU A 46 -2.37 15.58 -10.36
C GLU A 46 -1.85 16.79 -9.69
N ASP A 47 -2.64 17.31 -8.87
CA ASP A 47 -2.41 18.58 -8.36
C ASP A 47 -2.17 18.46 -6.97
N GLN A 48 -1.55 18.81 -6.29
CA GLN A 48 -0.82 19.00 -5.70
C GLN A 48 -0.68 19.61 -4.54
N ILE A 49 -0.04 19.46 -3.81
CA ILE A 49 0.19 19.85 -2.49
C ILE A 49 1.03 21.06 -2.53
N ALA A 50 0.48 22.01 -2.07
CA ALA A 50 1.15 23.20 -1.96
C ALA A 50 2.21 23.14 -0.90
N SER A 51 3.41 23.38 -1.23
CA SER A 51 4.48 23.53 -0.29
C SER A 51 4.41 24.89 0.36
N ALA A 52 4.71 24.97 1.57
CA ALA A 52 4.90 26.22 2.24
C ALA A 52 6.31 26.76 1.97
N THR A 53 6.53 27.96 2.31
CA THR A 53 7.79 28.63 2.16
C THR A 53 8.73 28.31 3.30
N GLY A 54 9.91 27.87 3.04
CA GLY A 54 10.91 27.65 4.06
C GLY A 54 12.07 26.80 3.60
N TYR A 55 12.53 25.96 4.45
CA TYR A 55 13.67 25.09 4.18
C TYR A 55 13.16 23.67 4.08
N GLY A 56 13.35 23.03 2.97
CA GLY A 56 12.90 21.69 2.80
C GLY A 56 13.07 21.18 1.39
N MET A 57 12.39 20.09 1.16
CA MET A 57 12.40 19.38 -0.08
C MET A 57 11.76 20.21 -1.19
N LEU A 58 12.37 20.23 -2.36
CA LEU A 58 11.75 20.81 -3.55
C LEU A 58 10.83 19.75 -4.17
N ASP A 59 9.59 20.10 -4.38
CA ASP A 59 8.69 19.32 -5.21
C ASP A 59 9.31 19.15 -6.61
N ALA A 60 9.52 17.93 -7.02
CA ALA A 60 10.19 17.58 -8.27
C ALA A 60 9.47 18.11 -9.52
N ARG A 61 8.18 18.43 -9.43
CA ARG A 61 7.37 18.97 -10.52
C ARG A 61 7.34 20.48 -10.54
N THR A 62 7.28 21.08 -9.40
CA THR A 62 7.05 22.53 -9.26
C THR A 62 8.30 23.32 -8.88
N GLY A 63 9.33 22.65 -8.35
CA GLY A 63 10.52 23.29 -7.80
C GLY A 63 10.23 24.12 -6.53
N ALA A 64 9.05 23.94 -5.91
CA ALA A 64 8.69 24.62 -4.67
C ALA A 64 9.21 23.84 -3.46
N LEU A 65 9.46 24.55 -2.36
CA LEU A 65 9.97 23.95 -1.12
C LEU A 65 8.91 23.13 -0.40
N VAL A 66 9.31 21.95 0.06
CA VAL A 66 8.48 21.03 0.85
C VAL A 66 8.66 21.32 2.33
N GLU A 67 7.65 21.77 3.02
CA GLU A 67 7.70 22.09 4.46
C GLU A 67 6.79 21.25 5.31
N ASN A 68 5.89 20.51 4.69
CA ASN A 68 4.82 19.82 5.37
C ASN A 68 5.01 18.30 5.20
N PRO A 69 4.79 17.47 6.22
CA PRO A 69 4.74 16.01 6.06
C PRO A 69 3.80 15.53 4.95
N ALA A 70 2.77 16.30 4.62
CA ALA A 70 1.90 16.02 3.48
C ALA A 70 2.65 16.07 2.13
N ASP A 71 3.67 16.90 2.02
CA ASP A 71 4.47 17.01 0.79
C ASP A 71 5.39 15.79 0.62
N LEU A 72 5.88 15.21 1.74
CA LEU A 72 6.57 13.92 1.72
C LEU A 72 5.69 12.79 1.19
N MET A 73 4.38 12.91 1.40
CA MET A 73 3.43 11.92 0.91
C MET A 73 3.42 11.85 -0.62
N GLU A 74 3.62 12.96 -1.32
CA GLU A 74 3.73 12.98 -2.78
C GLU A 74 4.93 12.17 -3.26
N TYR A 75 6.07 12.29 -2.59
CA TYR A 75 7.24 11.46 -2.89
C TYR A 75 6.99 9.99 -2.64
N VAL A 76 6.31 9.66 -1.54
CA VAL A 76 5.94 8.28 -1.23
C VAL A 76 4.95 7.73 -2.25
N LEU A 77 3.99 8.54 -2.68
CA LEU A 77 3.01 8.15 -3.71
C LEU A 77 3.60 8.07 -5.12
N ALA A 78 4.69 8.79 -5.39
CA ALA A 78 5.41 8.71 -6.65
C ALA A 78 6.22 7.41 -6.79
N LEU A 79 6.45 6.70 -5.69
CA LEU A 79 7.14 5.41 -5.72
C LEU A 79 6.27 4.33 -6.35
N ALA A 80 6.88 3.49 -7.18
CA ALA A 80 6.15 2.46 -7.89
C ALA A 80 5.51 1.43 -6.92
N GLY A 81 4.23 1.19 -7.09
CA GLY A 81 3.51 0.19 -6.31
C GLY A 81 3.16 0.59 -4.87
N VAL A 82 3.38 1.84 -4.49
CA VAL A 82 3.02 2.37 -3.17
C VAL A 82 1.63 2.99 -3.19
N SER A 83 0.93 2.85 -2.08
CA SER A 83 -0.28 3.58 -1.73
C SER A 83 -0.13 4.09 -0.31
N ALA A 84 -0.40 5.37 -0.09
CA ALA A 84 -0.31 5.96 1.24
C ALA A 84 -1.57 6.79 1.52
N PRO A 85 -2.23 6.59 2.67
CA PRO A 85 -3.25 7.51 3.15
C PRO A 85 -2.58 8.81 3.66
N PRO A 86 -3.36 9.86 3.93
CA PRO A 86 -2.83 11.07 4.54
C PRO A 86 -2.02 10.78 5.82
N PRO A 87 -1.03 11.61 6.15
CA PRO A 87 -0.20 11.43 7.33
C PRO A 87 -1.02 11.40 8.62
N PHE A 88 -0.59 10.59 9.58
CA PHE A 88 -1.18 10.50 10.90
C PHE A 88 -0.38 11.31 11.91
N GLY A 89 -1.07 12.05 12.77
CA GLY A 89 -0.47 12.94 13.75
C GLY A 89 -0.15 14.32 13.17
N GLY A 90 0.50 15.14 13.98
CA GLY A 90 0.76 16.53 13.63
C GLY A 90 -0.47 17.43 13.72
N SER A 91 -0.32 18.65 13.25
CA SER A 91 -1.39 19.65 13.16
C SER A 91 -1.23 20.39 11.84
N ALA A 92 -2.32 20.58 11.11
CA ALA A 92 -2.30 21.36 9.89
C ALA A 92 -2.06 22.84 10.24
N ARG A 93 -1.21 23.53 9.46
CA ARG A 93 -1.07 24.98 9.57
C ARG A 93 -2.42 25.62 9.26
N SER A 94 -2.86 26.50 10.12
CA SER A 94 -4.07 27.27 9.90
C SER A 94 -3.95 28.67 10.50
N ILE A 95 -4.70 29.59 9.95
CA ILE A 95 -4.80 30.92 10.50
C ILE A 95 -5.91 30.92 11.54
N VAL A 96 -5.51 31.10 12.78
CA VAL A 96 -6.40 31.08 13.91
C VAL A 96 -6.81 32.49 14.30
N ILE A 97 -8.11 32.74 14.26
CA ILE A 97 -8.69 34.00 14.68
C ILE A 97 -9.26 33.81 16.06
N ARG A 98 -8.65 34.46 17.06
CA ARG A 98 -9.08 34.39 18.44
C ARG A 98 -9.89 35.63 18.79
N VAL A 99 -11.21 35.50 18.83
CA VAL A 99 -12.10 36.59 19.24
C VAL A 99 -12.25 36.65 20.75
N ASN A 100 -12.27 37.88 21.28
CA ASN A 100 -12.47 38.10 22.71
C ASN A 100 -13.98 38.22 23.00
N PRO A 101 -14.56 37.36 23.83
CA PRO A 101 -15.98 37.37 24.13
C PRO A 101 -16.49 38.66 24.81
N GLU A 102 -15.64 39.32 25.58
CA GLU A 102 -16.01 40.60 26.23
C GLU A 102 -16.09 41.73 25.21
N ARG A 103 -15.16 41.77 24.25
CA ARG A 103 -15.20 42.73 23.16
C ARG A 103 -16.42 42.50 22.26
N LEU A 104 -16.73 41.25 21.93
CA LEU A 104 -17.94 40.90 21.19
C LEU A 104 -19.19 41.43 21.89
N ARG A 105 -19.28 41.27 23.21
CA ARG A 105 -20.39 41.80 24.00
C ARG A 105 -20.41 43.32 24.01
N ALA A 106 -19.26 43.97 24.18
CA ALA A 106 -19.17 45.44 24.22
C ALA A 106 -19.67 46.09 22.93
N TYR A 107 -19.36 45.46 21.78
CA TYR A 107 -19.84 45.90 20.47
C TYR A 107 -21.20 45.30 20.09
N SER A 108 -21.79 44.42 20.93
CA SER A 108 -23.03 43.70 20.64
C SER A 108 -22.99 42.95 19.31
N ILE A 109 -21.84 42.28 19.00
CA ILE A 109 -21.62 41.51 17.80
C ILE A 109 -21.72 40.02 18.14
N PRO A 110 -22.63 39.26 17.52
CA PRO A 110 -22.66 37.82 17.67
C PRO A 110 -21.51 37.16 16.90
N PRO A 111 -20.98 35.98 17.34
CA PRO A 111 -19.88 35.29 16.65
C PRO A 111 -20.17 34.97 15.18
N ASP A 112 -21.41 34.63 14.85
CA ASP A 112 -21.82 34.31 13.49
C ASP A 112 -21.67 35.49 12.52
N GLU A 113 -21.83 36.72 13.01
CA GLU A 113 -21.62 37.95 12.22
C GLU A 113 -20.12 38.07 11.83
N VAL A 114 -19.22 37.66 12.72
CA VAL A 114 -17.77 37.64 12.44
C VAL A 114 -17.46 36.62 11.38
N VAL A 115 -18.00 35.39 11.48
CA VAL A 115 -17.78 34.32 10.50
C VAL A 115 -18.32 34.76 9.13
N THR A 116 -19.51 35.34 9.08
CA THR A 116 -20.14 35.80 7.84
C THR A 116 -19.32 36.93 7.19
N ALA A 117 -18.86 37.90 7.95
CA ALA A 117 -18.06 39.02 7.46
C ALA A 117 -16.69 38.52 6.93
N LEU A 118 -16.04 37.60 7.63
CA LEU A 118 -14.79 36.97 7.18
C LEU A 118 -14.96 36.23 5.87
N THR A 119 -16.00 35.41 5.77
CA THR A 119 -16.30 34.65 4.56
C THR A 119 -16.58 35.57 3.37
N ALA A 120 -17.29 36.66 3.61
CA ALA A 120 -17.60 37.67 2.56
C ALA A 120 -16.37 38.52 2.19
N GLY A 121 -15.53 38.85 3.19
CA GLY A 121 -14.36 39.72 3.00
C GLY A 121 -13.12 39.01 2.49
N ASN A 122 -13.11 37.68 2.43
CA ASN A 122 -11.98 36.89 1.98
C ASN A 122 -12.44 35.82 0.97
N THR A 123 -12.89 36.27 -0.19
CA THR A 123 -13.43 35.38 -1.23
C THR A 123 -13.11 35.90 -2.63
N VAL A 124 -13.14 34.98 -3.59
CA VAL A 124 -13.08 35.31 -5.01
C VAL A 124 -14.50 35.19 -5.59
N SER A 125 -15.03 36.27 -6.09
CA SER A 125 -16.36 36.27 -6.71
C SER A 125 -16.25 36.46 -8.21
N PRO A 126 -16.88 35.62 -9.03
CA PRO A 126 -16.97 35.87 -10.47
C PRO A 126 -17.81 37.12 -10.72
N SER A 127 -17.20 38.14 -11.34
CA SER A 127 -17.82 39.44 -11.56
C SER A 127 -18.28 39.68 -12.99
N GLY A 128 -18.17 38.66 -13.84
CA GLY A 128 -18.60 38.74 -15.23
C GLY A 128 -17.53 38.30 -16.20
N ASN A 129 -17.79 38.44 -17.49
CA ASN A 129 -16.86 38.11 -18.56
C ASN A 129 -16.50 39.34 -19.37
N LEU A 130 -15.24 39.44 -19.75
CA LEU A 130 -14.75 40.49 -20.62
C LEU A 130 -14.64 39.94 -22.05
N HIS A 131 -15.14 40.71 -23.01
CA HIS A 131 -15.02 40.37 -24.44
C HIS A 131 -13.71 40.98 -25.00
N ILE A 132 -12.78 40.09 -25.38
CA ILE A 132 -11.49 40.50 -25.98
C ILE A 132 -11.29 39.68 -27.27
N GLY A 133 -11.60 40.35 -28.42
CA GLY A 133 -11.57 39.64 -29.70
C GLY A 133 -12.57 38.48 -29.71
N ASP A 134 -12.10 37.27 -30.00
CA ASP A 134 -12.92 36.07 -30.02
C ASP A 134 -12.95 35.34 -28.67
N SER A 135 -12.35 35.89 -27.64
CA SER A 135 -12.26 35.27 -26.31
C SER A 135 -13.17 35.99 -25.30
N TYR A 136 -13.75 35.19 -24.39
CA TYR A 136 -14.59 35.66 -23.28
C TYR A 136 -14.00 35.24 -21.92
N PRO A 137 -12.85 35.83 -21.51
CA PRO A 137 -12.27 35.53 -20.21
C PRO A 137 -13.21 35.96 -19.08
N SER A 138 -13.35 35.13 -18.06
CA SER A 138 -14.02 35.50 -16.81
C SER A 138 -13.15 36.46 -16.02
N VAL A 139 -13.75 37.51 -15.49
CA VAL A 139 -13.07 38.49 -14.64
C VAL A 139 -13.57 38.30 -13.20
N PRO A 140 -12.76 37.68 -12.33
CA PRO A 140 -13.13 37.57 -10.93
C PRO A 140 -12.75 38.85 -10.17
N THR A 141 -13.60 39.24 -9.22
CA THR A 141 -13.19 40.15 -8.15
C THR A 141 -12.52 39.31 -7.07
N ASN A 142 -11.23 39.57 -6.89
CA ASN A 142 -10.46 38.92 -5.85
C ASN A 142 -10.40 39.84 -4.60
N ALA A 143 -11.16 39.41 -3.58
CA ALA A 143 -11.14 40.06 -2.27
C ALA A 143 -10.30 39.26 -1.25
N MET A 144 -9.53 38.25 -1.70
CA MET A 144 -8.65 37.51 -0.81
C MET A 144 -7.51 38.39 -0.31
N VAL A 145 -7.29 38.35 0.97
CA VAL A 145 -6.20 39.08 1.62
C VAL A 145 -4.85 38.43 1.23
N LYS A 146 -3.83 39.25 1.14
CA LYS A 146 -2.49 38.80 0.77
C LYS A 146 -1.57 38.60 1.95
N ASP A 147 -1.83 39.25 3.05
CA ASP A 147 -1.11 39.16 4.31
C ASP A 147 -2.07 38.75 5.42
N ILE A 148 -1.60 37.92 6.35
CA ILE A 148 -2.38 37.49 7.53
C ILE A 148 -2.86 38.69 8.34
N GLN A 149 -2.07 39.75 8.41
CA GLN A 149 -2.42 40.96 9.15
C GLN A 149 -3.57 41.73 8.48
N GLU A 150 -3.69 41.66 7.15
CA GLU A 150 -4.81 42.29 6.44
C GLU A 150 -6.17 41.69 6.82
N LEU A 151 -6.20 40.43 7.31
CA LEU A 151 -7.42 39.84 7.88
C LEU A 151 -7.96 40.68 9.03
N GLY A 152 -7.08 41.29 9.82
CA GLY A 152 -7.47 42.19 10.89
C GLY A 152 -8.23 43.44 10.44
N GLU A 153 -8.00 43.87 9.20
CA GLU A 153 -8.63 45.03 8.58
C GLU A 153 -10.00 44.72 7.94
N ILE A 154 -10.46 43.50 7.96
CA ILE A 154 -11.78 43.15 7.45
C ILE A 154 -12.85 43.80 8.36
N PRO A 155 -13.73 44.61 7.76
CA PRO A 155 -14.80 45.25 8.53
C PRO A 155 -15.88 44.20 8.87
N ILE A 156 -16.14 44.05 10.16
CA ILE A 156 -17.17 43.11 10.65
C ILE A 156 -18.54 43.79 10.64
N ARG A 157 -18.59 45.05 11.08
CA ARG A 157 -19.80 45.86 11.05
C ARG A 157 -19.54 47.22 10.45
N THR A 158 -20.36 47.57 9.43
CA THR A 158 -20.38 48.87 8.78
C THR A 158 -21.79 49.47 8.88
N GLY A 159 -21.90 50.79 8.80
CA GLY A 159 -23.20 51.51 8.80
C GLY A 159 -23.27 52.65 9.75
N VAL A 160 -24.38 52.77 10.52
CA VAL A 160 -24.57 53.86 11.47
C VAL A 160 -23.69 53.64 12.70
N GLY A 161 -22.61 54.41 12.84
CA GLY A 161 -21.62 54.32 13.91
C GLY A 161 -20.20 54.08 13.37
N PRO A 162 -19.22 53.99 14.27
CA PRO A 162 -17.86 53.67 13.86
C PRO A 162 -17.79 52.23 13.31
N THR A 163 -17.05 52.05 12.23
CA THR A 163 -16.76 50.74 11.64
C THR A 163 -15.97 49.91 12.64
N VAL A 164 -16.40 48.68 12.90
CA VAL A 164 -15.71 47.71 13.77
C VAL A 164 -14.96 46.72 12.87
N TYR A 165 -13.68 46.63 13.07
CA TYR A 165 -12.80 45.72 12.36
C TYR A 165 -12.50 44.46 13.16
N LEU A 166 -12.04 43.41 12.50
CA LEU A 166 -11.67 42.16 13.20
C LEU A 166 -10.60 42.37 14.27
N ARG A 167 -9.62 43.25 14.04
CA ARG A 167 -8.58 43.61 15.03
C ARG A 167 -9.15 44.22 16.33
N ASP A 168 -10.31 44.85 16.26
CA ASP A 168 -10.95 45.40 17.42
C ASP A 168 -11.61 44.33 18.32
N LEU A 169 -11.92 43.19 17.72
CA LEU A 169 -12.60 42.06 18.35
C LEU A 169 -11.65 40.94 18.79
N GLY A 170 -10.49 40.80 18.18
CA GLY A 170 -9.58 39.66 18.45
C GLY A 170 -8.20 39.82 17.88
N THR A 171 -7.49 38.71 17.81
CA THR A 171 -6.16 38.57 17.21
C THR A 171 -6.18 37.56 16.11
N VAL A 172 -5.35 37.77 15.09
CA VAL A 172 -5.12 36.84 14.00
C VAL A 172 -3.71 36.28 14.15
N GLU A 173 -3.59 34.99 14.21
CA GLU A 173 -2.33 34.28 14.45
C GLU A 173 -2.11 33.22 13.38
N ASP A 174 -0.89 33.16 12.85
CA ASP A 174 -0.44 32.00 12.09
C ASP A 174 -0.08 30.91 13.06
N SER A 175 -0.87 29.86 13.08
CA SER A 175 -0.80 28.82 14.09
C SER A 175 -1.14 27.46 13.47
N ALA A 176 -1.41 26.51 14.29
CA ALA A 176 -1.88 25.19 13.88
C ALA A 176 -3.33 24.99 14.29
N ASP A 177 -4.05 24.20 13.52
CA ASP A 177 -5.40 23.78 13.84
C ASP A 177 -5.46 23.02 15.18
N ILE A 178 -6.64 22.95 15.75
CA ILE A 178 -6.86 22.24 17.01
C ILE A 178 -6.44 20.78 16.81
N THR A 179 -5.45 20.37 17.58
CA THR A 179 -4.96 18.99 17.54
C THR A 179 -6.03 18.04 18.06
N THR A 180 -6.70 17.34 17.18
CA THR A 180 -7.74 16.34 17.52
C THR A 180 -7.15 14.97 17.85
N GLY A 181 -5.92 14.73 17.46
CA GLY A 181 -5.19 13.49 17.72
C GLY A 181 -3.69 13.68 17.59
N TYR A 182 -2.94 12.75 18.13
CA TYR A 182 -1.49 12.73 17.97
C TYR A 182 -1.00 11.29 17.76
N ALA A 183 0.09 11.15 17.04
CA ALA A 183 0.77 9.89 16.86
C ALA A 183 1.97 9.78 17.80
N LEU A 184 2.21 8.58 18.30
CA LEU A 184 3.38 8.25 19.10
C LEU A 184 4.16 7.15 18.41
N VAL A 185 5.44 7.39 18.19
CA VAL A 185 6.40 6.39 17.74
C VAL A 185 7.44 6.23 18.83
N ASN A 186 7.59 5.02 19.35
CA ASN A 186 8.50 4.72 20.46
C ASN A 186 8.34 5.66 21.68
N GLY A 187 7.09 6.05 21.99
CA GLY A 187 6.75 6.93 23.10
C GLY A 187 6.99 8.42 22.85
N ARG A 188 7.44 8.81 21.67
CA ARG A 188 7.66 10.21 21.28
C ARG A 188 6.60 10.67 20.30
N ARG A 189 6.19 11.93 20.40
CA ARG A 189 5.30 12.52 19.39
C ARG A 189 6.00 12.54 18.04
N ALA A 190 5.30 12.05 17.04
CA ALA A 190 5.79 11.99 15.67
C ALA A 190 4.62 12.19 14.68
N VAL A 191 4.97 12.39 13.44
CA VAL A 191 4.06 12.26 12.30
C VAL A 191 4.51 11.02 11.55
N TYR A 192 3.59 10.15 11.15
CA TYR A 192 3.95 9.00 10.33
C TYR A 192 3.08 8.89 9.08
N ILE A 193 3.67 8.41 8.03
CA ILE A 193 3.02 8.09 6.77
C ILE A 193 2.93 6.57 6.68
N LEU A 194 1.73 6.03 6.56
CA LEU A 194 1.52 4.60 6.37
C LEU A 194 1.67 4.25 4.89
N ALA A 195 2.83 3.77 4.51
CA ALA A 195 3.04 3.26 3.17
C ALA A 195 2.54 1.81 3.05
N THR A 196 1.60 1.57 2.16
CA THR A 196 1.08 0.25 1.86
C THR A 196 1.37 -0.12 0.42
N LYS A 197 1.60 -1.40 0.16
CA LYS A 197 1.79 -1.85 -1.21
C LYS A 197 0.45 -1.93 -1.96
N ARG A 198 0.48 -1.64 -3.24
CA ARG A 198 -0.64 -1.93 -4.15
C ARG A 198 -0.78 -3.44 -4.34
N ALA A 199 -1.97 -3.87 -4.75
CA ALA A 199 -2.26 -5.30 -4.92
C ALA A 199 -1.34 -6.00 -5.93
N ASP A 200 -0.94 -5.28 -6.97
CA ASP A 200 -0.10 -5.71 -8.08
C ASP A 200 1.41 -5.62 -7.80
N ALA A 201 1.82 -5.02 -6.67
CA ALA A 201 3.22 -4.78 -6.34
C ALA A 201 3.80 -5.86 -5.43
N SER A 202 5.12 -6.10 -5.56
CA SER A 202 5.87 -6.94 -4.64
C SER A 202 6.20 -6.19 -3.36
N THR A 203 6.03 -6.86 -2.21
CA THR A 203 6.38 -6.28 -0.90
C THR A 203 7.86 -5.88 -0.83
N MET A 204 8.75 -6.75 -1.31
CA MET A 204 10.19 -6.48 -1.27
C MET A 204 10.57 -5.31 -2.17
N SER A 205 10.06 -5.26 -3.41
CA SER A 205 10.35 -4.15 -4.34
C SER A 205 9.92 -2.80 -3.78
N VAL A 206 8.72 -2.74 -3.19
CA VAL A 206 8.20 -1.50 -2.58
C VAL A 206 9.09 -1.06 -1.40
N ILE A 207 9.48 -1.98 -0.53
CA ILE A 207 10.34 -1.68 0.62
C ILE A 207 11.72 -1.21 0.17
N ASP A 208 12.31 -1.88 -0.82
CA ASP A 208 13.62 -1.51 -1.34
C ASP A 208 13.59 -0.12 -2.01
N GLU A 209 12.51 0.19 -2.70
CA GLU A 209 12.33 1.50 -3.32
C GLU A 209 12.16 2.61 -2.27
N ILE A 210 11.34 2.39 -1.24
CA ILE A 210 11.20 3.32 -0.10
C ILE A 210 12.56 3.52 0.58
N LYS A 211 13.28 2.44 0.90
CA LYS A 211 14.59 2.53 1.55
C LYS A 211 15.62 3.28 0.69
N SER A 212 15.59 3.10 -0.60
CA SER A 212 16.49 3.80 -1.53
C SER A 212 16.15 5.30 -1.67
N ALA A 213 14.87 5.66 -1.50
CA ALA A 213 14.41 7.04 -1.54
C ALA A 213 14.64 7.80 -0.21
N LEU A 214 14.67 7.10 0.92
CA LEU A 214 14.83 7.69 2.25
C LEU A 214 16.02 8.66 2.40
N PRO A 215 17.24 8.33 1.93
CA PRO A 215 18.37 9.27 2.04
C PRO A 215 18.13 10.57 1.27
N LYS A 216 17.45 10.51 0.14
CA LYS A 216 17.09 11.71 -0.63
C LYS A 216 16.06 12.53 0.12
N MET A 217 15.01 11.89 0.65
CA MET A 217 14.01 12.55 1.48
C MET A 217 14.65 13.23 2.69
N GLN A 218 15.56 12.54 3.38
CA GLN A 218 16.24 13.10 4.55
C GLN A 218 17.15 14.30 4.19
N ALA A 219 17.81 14.25 3.04
CA ALA A 219 18.73 15.31 2.61
C ALA A 219 18.01 16.62 2.26
N GLU A 220 16.74 16.56 1.96
CA GLU A 220 15.92 17.71 1.57
C GLU A 220 15.10 18.29 2.73
N LEU A 221 15.09 17.60 3.88
CA LEU A 221 14.41 18.07 5.09
C LEU A 221 15.34 18.93 5.97
N PRO A 222 14.77 19.85 6.75
CA PRO A 222 15.50 20.55 7.80
C PRO A 222 16.22 19.58 8.77
N ASP A 223 17.36 19.98 9.30
CA ASP A 223 18.22 19.15 10.15
C ASP A 223 17.54 18.64 11.45
N ASP A 224 16.51 19.31 11.91
CA ASP A 224 15.72 18.96 13.09
C ASP A 224 14.66 17.89 12.82
N ILE A 225 14.33 17.63 11.55
CA ILE A 225 13.39 16.59 11.13
C ILE A 225 14.16 15.33 10.74
N ARG A 226 13.88 14.23 11.43
CA ARG A 226 14.45 12.92 11.14
C ARG A 226 13.38 11.97 10.62
N VAL A 227 13.66 11.37 9.47
CA VAL A 227 12.83 10.31 8.89
C VAL A 227 13.39 8.97 9.32
N SER A 228 12.57 8.12 9.91
CA SER A 228 12.90 6.73 10.23
C SER A 228 11.92 5.78 9.53
N PHE A 229 12.41 4.60 9.22
CA PHE A 229 11.62 3.55 8.61
C PHE A 229 11.18 2.56 9.70
N GLU A 230 9.91 2.64 10.07
CA GLU A 230 9.32 1.82 11.12
C GLU A 230 8.41 0.75 10.53
N PHE A 231 8.14 -0.32 11.27
CA PHE A 231 7.29 -1.44 10.85
C PHE A 231 7.71 -2.09 9.52
N ASP A 232 9.02 -2.30 9.36
CA ASP A 232 9.58 -2.97 8.20
C ASP A 232 9.04 -4.41 8.08
N GLN A 233 8.37 -4.69 6.96
CA GLN A 233 7.83 -6.02 6.66
C GLN A 233 8.86 -6.93 5.97
N SER A 234 9.98 -6.38 5.48
CA SER A 234 10.99 -7.17 4.76
C SER A 234 11.60 -8.32 5.57
N PRO A 235 11.90 -8.18 6.89
CA PRO A 235 12.45 -9.28 7.66
C PRO A 235 11.50 -10.49 7.75
N TYR A 236 10.19 -10.25 7.75
CA TYR A 236 9.20 -11.34 7.81
C TYR A 236 9.17 -12.11 6.48
N VAL A 237 9.19 -11.39 5.36
CA VAL A 237 9.21 -12.02 4.02
C VAL A 237 10.54 -12.76 3.81
N THR A 238 11.67 -12.15 4.16
CA THR A 238 13.00 -12.77 4.04
C THR A 238 13.09 -14.04 4.89
N ARG A 239 12.65 -13.99 6.15
CA ARG A 239 12.61 -15.17 7.02
C ARG A 239 11.70 -16.26 6.47
N ALA A 240 10.56 -15.90 5.89
CA ALA A 240 9.67 -16.88 5.28
C ALA A 240 10.32 -17.58 4.07
N ILE A 241 11.10 -16.86 3.27
CA ILE A 241 11.88 -17.44 2.17
C ILE A 241 12.98 -18.35 2.71
N GLU A 242 13.73 -17.91 3.73
CA GLU A 242 14.77 -18.71 4.38
C GLU A 242 14.18 -19.98 5.01
N SER A 243 13.04 -19.87 5.70
CA SER A 243 12.33 -21.04 6.26
C SER A 243 11.90 -22.00 5.17
N LEU A 244 11.32 -21.50 4.07
CA LEU A 244 10.93 -22.34 2.93
C LEU A 244 12.13 -23.10 2.34
N LEU A 245 13.26 -22.41 2.17
CA LEU A 245 14.48 -23.05 1.69
C LEU A 245 15.02 -24.10 2.67
N THR A 246 15.06 -23.76 3.95
CA THR A 246 15.56 -24.65 5.01
C THR A 246 14.65 -25.88 5.15
N GLU A 247 13.34 -25.67 5.21
CA GLU A 247 12.36 -26.76 5.29
C GLU A 247 12.38 -27.62 4.03
N GLY A 248 12.50 -26.99 2.85
CA GLY A 248 12.62 -27.68 1.58
C GLY A 248 13.86 -28.56 1.50
N ILE A 249 15.02 -28.02 1.90
CA ILE A 249 16.29 -28.78 1.92
C ILE A 249 16.23 -29.90 2.96
N LEU A 250 15.76 -29.60 4.16
CA LEU A 250 15.64 -30.61 5.22
C LEU A 250 14.67 -31.72 4.82
N GLY A 251 13.51 -31.35 4.28
CA GLY A 251 12.52 -32.28 3.76
C GLY A 251 13.11 -33.16 2.64
N ALA A 252 13.83 -32.56 1.69
CA ALA A 252 14.50 -33.27 0.62
C ALA A 252 15.56 -34.27 1.14
N ILE A 253 16.38 -33.86 2.10
CA ILE A 253 17.41 -34.74 2.73
C ILE A 253 16.73 -35.90 3.47
N LEU A 254 15.75 -35.62 4.31
CA LEU A 254 15.06 -36.67 5.09
C LEU A 254 14.33 -37.65 4.18
N THR A 255 13.62 -37.16 3.19
CA THR A 255 12.95 -37.98 2.20
C THR A 255 13.93 -38.81 1.40
N GLY A 256 14.99 -38.18 0.86
CA GLY A 256 16.04 -38.88 0.13
C GLY A 256 16.68 -39.99 0.96
N LEU A 257 16.92 -39.72 2.26
CA LEU A 257 17.43 -40.71 3.20
C LEU A 257 16.44 -41.87 3.44
N MET A 258 15.15 -41.54 3.60
CA MET A 258 14.11 -42.59 3.78
C MET A 258 13.96 -43.43 2.52
N VAL A 259 13.88 -42.83 1.35
CA VAL A 259 13.82 -43.56 0.07
C VAL A 259 15.08 -44.42 -0.12
N LEU A 260 16.26 -43.90 0.18
CA LEU A 260 17.51 -44.67 0.13
C LEU A 260 17.52 -45.86 1.12
N LEU A 261 17.00 -45.66 2.32
CA LEU A 261 16.93 -46.72 3.34
C LEU A 261 16.00 -47.84 2.92
N PHE A 262 14.82 -47.52 2.38
CA PHE A 262 13.80 -48.50 2.02
C PHE A 262 14.05 -49.17 0.68
N LEU A 263 14.34 -48.36 -0.38
CA LEU A 263 14.54 -48.88 -1.72
C LEU A 263 15.98 -49.27 -2.01
N ARG A 264 16.95 -48.82 -1.20
CA ARG A 264 18.39 -49.08 -1.36
C ARG A 264 18.93 -48.66 -2.72
N ASP A 265 18.23 -47.73 -3.38
CA ASP A 265 18.61 -47.17 -4.68
C ASP A 265 18.77 -45.65 -4.60
N TRP A 266 19.99 -45.19 -4.80
CA TRP A 266 20.31 -43.76 -4.72
C TRP A 266 19.75 -42.94 -5.91
N ARG A 267 19.53 -43.59 -7.07
CA ARG A 267 18.95 -42.94 -8.24
C ARG A 267 17.50 -42.61 -7.99
N SER A 268 16.74 -43.51 -7.47
CA SER A 268 15.35 -43.31 -7.04
C SER A 268 15.24 -42.21 -5.99
N ALA A 269 16.15 -42.21 -5.00
CA ALA A 269 16.21 -41.13 -4.00
C ALA A 269 16.45 -39.75 -4.63
N LEU A 270 17.39 -39.68 -5.60
CA LEU A 270 17.70 -38.44 -6.31
C LEU A 270 16.50 -37.92 -7.11
N VAL A 271 15.75 -38.78 -7.77
CA VAL A 271 14.56 -38.41 -8.55
C VAL A 271 13.49 -37.80 -7.65
N VAL A 272 13.21 -38.40 -6.50
CA VAL A 272 12.24 -37.87 -5.53
C VAL A 272 12.69 -36.52 -4.98
N VAL A 273 13.97 -36.41 -4.63
CA VAL A 273 14.54 -35.13 -4.13
C VAL A 273 14.45 -34.02 -5.15
N LEU A 274 14.70 -34.29 -6.43
CA LEU A 274 14.62 -33.32 -7.51
C LEU A 274 13.18 -32.91 -7.84
N ASN A 275 12.20 -33.77 -7.57
CA ASN A 275 10.79 -33.47 -7.80
C ASN A 275 10.31 -32.27 -6.97
N ILE A 276 10.81 -32.12 -5.72
CA ILE A 276 10.41 -31.06 -4.81
C ILE A 276 10.70 -29.67 -5.39
N PRO A 277 11.95 -29.29 -5.71
CA PRO A 277 12.25 -27.97 -6.24
C PRO A 277 11.58 -27.73 -7.59
N LEU A 278 11.43 -28.75 -8.44
CA LEU A 278 10.75 -28.61 -9.71
C LEU A 278 9.26 -28.28 -9.53
N ALA A 279 8.58 -28.93 -8.61
CA ALA A 279 7.18 -28.65 -8.28
C ALA A 279 6.99 -27.23 -7.71
N ILE A 280 7.89 -26.79 -6.80
CA ILE A 280 7.88 -25.43 -6.27
C ILE A 280 8.10 -24.40 -7.37
N MET A 281 9.08 -24.59 -8.24
CA MET A 281 9.33 -23.69 -9.37
C MET A 281 8.13 -23.61 -10.31
N ALA A 282 7.50 -24.73 -10.63
CA ALA A 282 6.29 -24.76 -11.44
C ALA A 282 5.12 -24.04 -10.74
N ALA A 283 4.99 -24.17 -9.42
CA ALA A 283 3.99 -23.45 -8.65
C ALA A 283 4.23 -21.92 -8.65
N ILE A 284 5.48 -21.48 -8.53
CA ILE A 284 5.84 -20.07 -8.64
C ILE A 284 5.47 -19.51 -10.02
N VAL A 285 5.73 -20.26 -11.08
CA VAL A 285 5.31 -19.88 -12.44
C VAL A 285 3.78 -19.82 -12.55
N GLY A 286 3.06 -20.79 -11.96
CA GLY A 286 1.60 -20.77 -11.90
C GLY A 286 1.05 -19.56 -11.15
N LEU A 287 1.64 -19.18 -10.03
CA LEU A 287 1.31 -17.97 -9.28
C LEU A 287 1.55 -16.71 -10.11
N TRP A 288 2.67 -16.64 -10.81
CA TRP A 288 3.00 -15.51 -11.68
C TRP A 288 2.00 -15.37 -12.84
N ILE A 289 1.66 -16.46 -13.54
CA ILE A 289 0.67 -16.45 -14.63
C ILE A 289 -0.72 -16.02 -14.12
N SER A 290 -1.08 -16.42 -12.89
CA SER A 290 -2.36 -16.04 -12.27
C SER A 290 -2.38 -14.60 -11.70
N GLY A 291 -1.31 -13.81 -11.90
CA GLY A 291 -1.20 -12.44 -11.41
C GLY A 291 -0.97 -12.32 -9.91
N ASN A 292 -0.57 -13.40 -9.24
CA ASN A 292 -0.25 -13.37 -7.81
C ASN A 292 1.23 -13.06 -7.60
N THR A 293 1.51 -12.24 -6.60
CA THR A 293 2.87 -11.90 -6.19
C THR A 293 3.36 -12.82 -5.07
N ILE A 294 4.68 -12.98 -4.97
CA ILE A 294 5.28 -13.65 -3.82
C ILE A 294 5.11 -12.76 -2.59
N ASN A 295 4.40 -13.28 -1.60
CA ASN A 295 4.14 -12.63 -0.33
C ASN A 295 4.10 -13.68 0.78
N LEU A 296 3.91 -13.24 2.04
CA LEU A 296 3.94 -14.13 3.20
C LEU A 296 2.91 -15.27 3.08
N MET A 297 1.74 -15.03 2.50
CA MET A 297 0.69 -16.04 2.35
C MET A 297 1.03 -17.07 1.27
N THR A 298 1.52 -16.60 0.10
CA THR A 298 1.97 -17.53 -0.95
C THR A 298 3.18 -18.35 -0.52
N LEU A 299 4.14 -17.75 0.22
CA LEU A 299 5.27 -18.47 0.79
C LEU A 299 4.83 -19.49 1.83
N GLY A 300 3.89 -19.13 2.70
CA GLY A 300 3.29 -20.09 3.67
C GLY A 300 2.58 -21.25 2.97
N GLY A 301 1.88 -20.99 1.86
CA GLY A 301 1.27 -22.03 1.03
C GLY A 301 2.30 -22.95 0.37
N LEU A 302 3.41 -22.39 -0.14
CA LEU A 302 4.51 -23.18 -0.70
C LEU A 302 5.19 -24.02 0.37
N ALA A 303 5.43 -23.47 1.57
CA ALA A 303 6.01 -24.22 2.70
C ALA A 303 5.11 -25.39 3.11
N LEU A 304 3.80 -25.15 3.22
CA LEU A 304 2.83 -26.21 3.49
C LEU A 304 2.86 -27.30 2.40
N ALA A 305 2.96 -26.87 1.13
CA ALA A 305 3.00 -27.80 0.00
C ALA A 305 4.25 -28.69 0.03
N VAL A 306 5.42 -28.18 0.43
CA VAL A 306 6.66 -28.98 0.51
C VAL A 306 6.45 -30.27 1.31
N GLY A 307 5.73 -30.18 2.45
CA GLY A 307 5.44 -31.35 3.27
C GLY A 307 4.54 -32.41 2.60
N ILE A 308 3.76 -31.99 1.59
CA ILE A 308 2.80 -32.86 0.90
C ILE A 308 3.37 -33.39 -0.43
N LEU A 309 4.23 -32.61 -1.09
CA LEU A 309 4.78 -32.91 -2.41
C LEU A 309 5.60 -34.19 -2.47
N VAL A 310 6.20 -34.58 -1.35
CA VAL A 310 7.07 -35.73 -1.20
C VAL A 310 6.34 -37.04 -1.46
N ASP A 311 5.11 -37.14 -0.98
CA ASP A 311 4.35 -38.40 -0.98
C ASP A 311 4.01 -38.88 -2.38
N GLU A 312 3.67 -37.97 -3.30
CA GLU A 312 3.31 -38.36 -4.68
C GLU A 312 4.46 -39.00 -5.46
N ALA A 313 5.65 -38.43 -5.36
CA ALA A 313 6.83 -38.94 -6.04
C ALA A 313 7.32 -40.25 -5.40
N THR A 314 7.21 -40.37 -4.08
CA THR A 314 7.61 -41.54 -3.33
C THR A 314 6.73 -42.76 -3.68
N VAL A 315 5.41 -42.59 -3.69
CA VAL A 315 4.46 -43.64 -4.08
C VAL A 315 4.69 -44.11 -5.51
N GLU A 316 4.97 -43.21 -6.41
CA GLU A 316 5.26 -43.56 -7.82
C GLU A 316 6.52 -44.40 -7.94
N ILE A 317 7.62 -43.96 -7.35
CA ILE A 317 8.92 -44.64 -7.39
C ILE A 317 8.82 -46.03 -6.72
N GLU A 318 8.15 -46.11 -5.58
CA GLU A 318 7.95 -47.37 -4.85
C GLU A 318 7.20 -48.39 -5.71
N ASN A 319 6.13 -47.97 -6.36
CA ASN A 319 5.36 -48.87 -7.21
C ASN A 319 6.16 -49.25 -8.50
N ILE A 320 6.86 -48.34 -9.11
CA ILE A 320 7.77 -48.67 -10.25
C ILE A 320 8.79 -49.72 -9.78
N HIS A 321 9.40 -49.55 -8.65
CA HIS A 321 10.36 -50.49 -8.09
C HIS A 321 9.75 -51.87 -7.84
N THR A 322 8.53 -51.89 -7.30
CA THR A 322 7.76 -53.15 -7.10
C THR A 322 7.50 -53.85 -8.41
N GLN A 323 7.12 -53.13 -9.47
CA GLN A 323 6.87 -53.69 -10.77
C GLN A 323 8.17 -54.20 -11.47
N MET A 324 9.32 -53.57 -11.19
CA MET A 324 10.62 -54.07 -11.65
C MET A 324 10.99 -55.43 -11.12
N HIS A 325 10.46 -55.83 -9.99
CA HIS A 325 10.62 -57.21 -9.47
C HIS A 325 9.73 -58.25 -10.15
N HIS A 326 8.69 -57.79 -10.86
CA HIS A 326 7.71 -58.68 -11.50
C HIS A 326 7.87 -58.75 -13.04
N THR A 327 8.73 -57.97 -13.63
CA THR A 327 8.94 -57.93 -15.07
C THR A 327 10.40 -57.64 -15.44
N ASP A 328 10.91 -58.31 -16.49
CA ASP A 328 12.29 -58.11 -16.98
C ASP A 328 12.47 -56.82 -17.78
N SER A 329 11.37 -56.17 -18.17
CA SER A 329 11.41 -54.96 -18.97
C SER A 329 11.19 -53.71 -18.08
N VAL A 330 12.22 -52.91 -17.91
CA VAL A 330 12.16 -51.65 -17.14
C VAL A 330 11.06 -50.74 -17.69
N ALA A 331 10.99 -50.55 -19.02
CA ALA A 331 9.97 -49.72 -19.64
C ALA A 331 8.53 -50.21 -19.39
N TRP A 332 8.34 -51.51 -19.31
CA TRP A 332 7.04 -52.06 -18.99
C TRP A 332 6.70 -51.93 -17.52
N ALA A 333 7.69 -52.13 -16.63
CA ALA A 333 7.53 -51.92 -15.17
C ALA A 333 7.12 -50.49 -14.86
N VAL A 334 7.78 -49.49 -15.46
CA VAL A 334 7.49 -48.06 -15.33
C VAL A 334 6.07 -47.77 -15.80
N ARG A 335 5.69 -48.24 -16.98
CA ARG A 335 4.35 -48.03 -17.53
C ARG A 335 3.26 -48.63 -16.63
N LEU A 336 3.49 -49.83 -16.16
CA LEU A 336 2.55 -50.55 -15.29
C LEU A 336 2.45 -49.85 -13.92
N GLY A 337 3.58 -49.49 -13.33
CA GLY A 337 3.65 -48.77 -12.06
C GLY A 337 2.89 -47.45 -12.14
N ASN A 338 3.16 -46.63 -13.12
CA ASN A 338 2.46 -45.37 -13.29
C ASN A 338 0.95 -45.55 -13.54
N SER A 339 0.55 -46.53 -14.35
CA SER A 339 -0.88 -46.76 -14.61
C SER A 339 -1.66 -47.22 -13.39
N GLN A 340 -1.04 -47.90 -12.45
CA GLN A 340 -1.67 -48.39 -11.24
C GLN A 340 -1.82 -47.25 -10.19
N THR A 341 -0.87 -46.33 -10.11
CA THR A 341 -0.84 -45.26 -9.11
C THR A 341 -1.48 -43.95 -9.60
N ALA A 342 -1.60 -43.74 -10.89
CA ALA A 342 -2.08 -42.47 -11.45
C ALA A 342 -3.48 -42.07 -10.91
N ILE A 343 -4.45 -42.97 -10.93
CA ILE A 343 -5.81 -42.68 -10.45
C ILE A 343 -5.85 -42.43 -8.95
N PRO A 344 -5.29 -43.32 -8.07
CA PRO A 344 -5.23 -43.05 -6.64
C PRO A 344 -4.55 -41.73 -6.29
N ARG A 345 -3.44 -41.41 -6.91
CA ARG A 345 -2.73 -40.12 -6.68
C ARG A 345 -3.57 -38.92 -7.15
N LEU A 346 -4.24 -39.03 -8.30
CA LEU A 346 -5.16 -37.99 -8.77
C LEU A 346 -6.28 -37.74 -7.75
N LEU A 347 -6.87 -38.82 -7.23
CA LEU A 347 -7.94 -38.68 -6.22
C LEU A 347 -7.41 -38.07 -4.92
N ALA A 348 -6.23 -38.46 -4.45
CA ALA A 348 -5.60 -37.87 -3.28
C ALA A 348 -5.35 -36.37 -3.48
N MET A 349 -4.77 -35.98 -4.62
CA MET A 349 -4.57 -34.58 -4.99
C MET A 349 -5.89 -33.80 -5.00
N LEU A 350 -6.94 -34.32 -5.63
CA LEU A 350 -8.26 -33.68 -5.68
C LEU A 350 -8.88 -33.55 -4.29
N CYS A 351 -8.72 -34.52 -3.42
CA CYS A 351 -9.18 -34.43 -2.02
C CYS A 351 -8.46 -33.30 -1.27
N ILE A 352 -7.17 -33.14 -1.45
CA ILE A 352 -6.40 -32.04 -0.84
C ILE A 352 -6.86 -30.71 -1.41
N LEU A 353 -7.00 -30.59 -2.74
CA LEU A 353 -7.49 -29.37 -3.38
C LEU A 353 -8.90 -29.00 -2.91
N ALA A 354 -9.78 -29.98 -2.69
CA ALA A 354 -11.13 -29.75 -2.20
C ALA A 354 -11.17 -29.05 -0.83
N VAL A 355 -10.19 -29.28 0.03
CA VAL A 355 -10.06 -28.62 1.33
C VAL A 355 -9.84 -27.10 1.17
N PHE A 356 -9.20 -26.69 0.10
CA PHE A 356 -8.90 -25.27 -0.18
C PHE A 356 -9.99 -24.55 -0.98
N VAL A 357 -10.96 -25.27 -1.58
CA VAL A 357 -12.06 -24.67 -2.34
C VAL A 357 -12.87 -23.66 -1.51
N PRO A 358 -13.17 -23.87 -0.22
CA PRO A 358 -13.91 -22.88 0.57
C PRO A 358 -13.25 -21.51 0.66
N SER A 359 -11.93 -21.43 0.51
CA SER A 359 -11.21 -20.15 0.57
C SER A 359 -11.66 -19.15 -0.52
N PHE A 360 -12.09 -19.66 -1.67
CA PHE A 360 -12.55 -18.82 -2.79
C PHE A 360 -13.92 -18.18 -2.55
N PHE A 361 -14.69 -18.74 -1.61
CA PHE A 361 -15.99 -18.22 -1.20
C PHE A 361 -15.93 -17.30 0.01
N MET A 362 -14.73 -17.12 0.59
CA MET A 362 -14.50 -16.17 1.68
C MET A 362 -14.64 -14.75 1.17
N GLU A 363 -15.01 -13.84 2.07
CA GLU A 363 -15.14 -12.41 1.79
C GLU A 363 -14.17 -11.59 2.65
N GLY A 364 -13.95 -10.35 2.23
CA GLY A 364 -13.17 -9.39 2.99
C GLY A 364 -11.69 -9.74 3.12
N ALA A 365 -11.10 -9.42 4.28
CA ALA A 365 -9.69 -9.64 4.57
C ALA A 365 -9.30 -11.12 4.53
N ALA A 366 -10.19 -12.01 4.95
CA ALA A 366 -9.96 -13.45 4.93
C ALA A 366 -9.70 -13.96 3.50
N ARG A 367 -10.47 -13.50 2.51
CA ARG A 367 -10.24 -13.82 1.10
C ARG A 367 -8.85 -13.41 0.64
N GLY A 368 -8.43 -12.20 1.00
CA GLY A 368 -7.11 -11.66 0.63
C GLY A 368 -5.93 -12.46 1.20
N LEU A 369 -6.14 -13.16 2.30
CA LEU A 369 -5.12 -14.01 2.94
C LEU A 369 -5.15 -15.45 2.41
N PHE A 370 -6.33 -16.06 2.38
CA PHE A 370 -6.44 -17.50 2.12
C PHE A 370 -6.44 -17.86 0.63
N VAL A 371 -6.91 -17.00 -0.27
CA VAL A 371 -6.89 -17.30 -1.71
C VAL A 371 -5.47 -17.42 -2.25
N PRO A 372 -4.52 -16.49 -1.99
CA PRO A 372 -3.13 -16.65 -2.42
C PRO A 372 -2.45 -17.91 -1.85
N LEU A 373 -2.73 -18.24 -0.58
CA LEU A 373 -2.24 -19.46 0.06
C LEU A 373 -2.77 -20.71 -0.66
N SER A 374 -4.07 -20.76 -0.90
CA SER A 374 -4.73 -21.88 -1.59
C SER A 374 -4.26 -22.07 -3.01
N LEU A 375 -4.01 -20.98 -3.74
CA LEU A 375 -3.44 -21.02 -5.08
C LEU A 375 -2.01 -21.56 -5.08
N ALA A 376 -1.20 -21.15 -4.09
CA ALA A 376 0.17 -21.65 -3.95
C ALA A 376 0.20 -23.16 -3.72
N VAL A 377 -0.62 -23.67 -2.79
CA VAL A 377 -0.77 -25.13 -2.55
C VAL A 377 -1.32 -25.81 -3.80
N GLY A 378 -2.37 -25.26 -4.40
CA GLY A 378 -3.03 -25.82 -5.57
C GLY A 378 -2.08 -26.00 -6.76
N PHE A 379 -1.34 -24.96 -7.12
CA PHE A 379 -0.35 -25.06 -8.21
C PHE A 379 0.79 -26.02 -7.88
N SER A 380 1.24 -26.07 -6.62
CA SER A 380 2.27 -27.00 -6.18
C SER A 380 1.80 -28.45 -6.33
N MET A 381 0.59 -28.76 -5.88
CA MET A 381 0.02 -30.12 -5.95
C MET A 381 -0.23 -30.55 -7.40
N ILE A 382 -0.79 -29.67 -8.23
CA ILE A 382 -0.99 -29.98 -9.65
C ILE A 382 0.35 -30.21 -10.36
N ALA A 383 1.35 -29.38 -10.08
CA ALA A 383 2.69 -29.53 -10.62
C ALA A 383 3.34 -30.83 -10.18
N SER A 384 3.23 -31.20 -8.90
CA SER A 384 3.76 -32.45 -8.37
C SER A 384 3.11 -33.66 -9.04
N TYR A 385 1.79 -33.68 -9.18
CA TYR A 385 1.09 -34.76 -9.87
C TYR A 385 1.55 -34.90 -11.34
N ILE A 386 1.70 -33.81 -12.05
CA ILE A 386 2.20 -33.83 -13.45
C ILE A 386 3.63 -34.35 -13.49
N LEU A 387 4.51 -33.85 -12.64
CA LEU A 387 5.90 -34.25 -12.57
C LEU A 387 6.05 -35.73 -12.14
N SER A 388 5.31 -36.16 -11.14
CA SER A 388 5.33 -37.57 -10.70
C SER A 388 4.78 -38.52 -11.75
N SER A 389 3.89 -38.06 -12.63
CA SER A 389 3.35 -38.86 -13.73
C SER A 389 4.15 -38.78 -15.05
N THR A 390 5.08 -37.83 -15.18
CA THR A 390 5.87 -37.60 -16.39
C THR A 390 7.36 -37.66 -16.13
N PHE A 391 7.90 -36.78 -15.32
CA PHE A 391 9.31 -36.67 -15.00
C PHE A 391 9.84 -37.89 -14.27
N VAL A 392 9.16 -38.31 -13.21
CA VAL A 392 9.58 -39.43 -12.35
C VAL A 392 9.68 -40.75 -13.16
N PRO A 393 8.66 -41.13 -13.96
CA PRO A 393 8.75 -42.34 -14.79
C PRO A 393 9.88 -42.30 -15.84
N VAL A 394 10.13 -41.13 -16.43
CA VAL A 394 11.18 -40.97 -17.47
C VAL A 394 12.58 -41.09 -16.87
N VAL A 395 12.81 -40.53 -15.68
CA VAL A 395 14.14 -40.52 -15.04
C VAL A 395 14.39 -41.83 -14.27
N ALA A 396 13.35 -42.57 -13.91
CA ALA A 396 13.45 -43.89 -13.29
C ALA A 396 13.88 -45.01 -14.26
N THR A 397 13.90 -44.76 -15.58
CA THR A 397 14.42 -45.68 -16.60
C THR A 397 15.91 -45.50 -16.81
#